data_faaade94ce0aff10d42dd2edd955d0ba
#
_entry.id   faaade94ce0aff10d42dd2edd955d0ba
#
_cell.length_a   1.000
_cell.length_b   1.000
_cell.length_c   1.000
_cell.angle_alpha   90.00
_cell.angle_beta   90.00
_cell.angle_gamma   90.00
#
_symmetry.space_group_name_H-M   'P 1'
#
loop_
_entity.id
_entity.type
_entity.pdbx_description
1 polymer ?
#
loop_
_entity_poly.entity_id
_entity_poly.type
_entity_poly.pdbx_seq_one_letter_code
_entity_poly.pdbx_strand_id
1 'polypeptide(L)'
;MTAAGPVPLLIVGAGGLAREAAEAARASGEHHVVGFLDDNPALWGAPIGGAQVLGGLERVAHYPRARLLLGPGRGRSRAVLRHRLEEMGIGADRYTSVIHPRTVVPPSCSVGAGSVLLAGVVLTADVTVGQHVAVMPNAVLAHDVVVEDYVSVCAAVTLAGSVRVRAGAYLGQNCAVREGLTVGAWSMIGMGAAVVSGVGDSEIWAGVPAQLLRPSVGPPPVPTGPSGAATRTGLARSGR
;
A
#
# COMPACT_ATOMS: atom_id res chain seq x y z
N MET A 1 -11.78 14.37 28.93
CA MET A 1 -10.86 14.40 27.76
C MET A 1 -11.72 14.61 26.53
N THR A 2 -11.66 15.79 25.93
CA THR A 2 -12.36 16.07 24.67
C THR A 2 -11.76 15.19 23.59
N ALA A 3 -12.57 14.30 22.98
CA ALA A 3 -12.14 13.52 21.84
C ALA A 3 -11.63 14.48 20.76
N ALA A 4 -10.40 14.30 20.31
CA ALA A 4 -9.89 15.05 19.16
C ALA A 4 -10.82 14.75 17.98
N GLY A 5 -11.25 15.77 17.25
CA GLY A 5 -12.10 15.60 16.06
C GLY A 5 -11.41 14.74 14.99
N PRO A 6 -12.16 14.29 13.96
CA PRO A 6 -11.62 13.45 12.91
C PRO A 6 -10.43 14.10 12.20
N VAL A 7 -9.40 13.31 11.92
CA VAL A 7 -8.15 13.79 11.30
C VAL A 7 -8.39 14.13 9.83
N PRO A 8 -8.00 15.34 9.36
CA PRO A 8 -8.10 15.68 7.95
C PRO A 8 -7.29 14.71 7.07
N LEU A 9 -7.92 14.12 6.05
CA LEU A 9 -7.32 13.15 5.13
C LEU A 9 -7.39 13.68 3.70
N LEU A 10 -6.25 13.70 3.03
CA LEU A 10 -6.11 14.01 1.62
C LEU A 10 -5.70 12.74 0.88
N ILE A 11 -6.47 12.33 -0.12
CA ILE A 11 -6.21 11.10 -0.87
C ILE A 11 -5.54 11.47 -2.20
N VAL A 12 -4.38 10.89 -2.48
CA VAL A 12 -3.61 11.14 -3.69
C VAL A 12 -3.95 10.09 -4.75
N GLY A 13 -4.54 10.53 -5.84
CA GLY A 13 -5.22 9.72 -6.87
C GLY A 13 -6.73 9.72 -6.65
N ALA A 14 -7.52 9.76 -7.75
CA ALA A 14 -8.99 9.82 -7.74
C ALA A 14 -9.64 8.57 -8.38
N GLY A 15 -8.89 7.47 -8.49
CA GLY A 15 -9.34 6.21 -9.09
C GLY A 15 -10.28 5.37 -8.19
N GLY A 16 -10.52 4.12 -8.58
CA GLY A 16 -11.44 3.20 -7.89
C GLY A 16 -11.08 3.00 -6.42
N LEU A 17 -9.86 2.53 -6.14
CA LEU A 17 -9.40 2.29 -4.78
C LEU A 17 -9.42 3.57 -3.91
N ALA A 18 -9.11 4.74 -4.49
CA ALA A 18 -9.18 6.01 -3.77
C ALA A 18 -10.60 6.31 -3.28
N ARG A 19 -11.62 6.02 -4.09
CA ARG A 19 -13.04 6.17 -3.71
C ARG A 19 -13.45 5.17 -2.64
N GLU A 20 -13.03 3.92 -2.76
CA GLU A 20 -13.28 2.88 -1.75
C GLU A 20 -12.61 3.22 -0.42
N ALA A 21 -11.38 3.74 -0.46
CA ALA A 21 -10.67 4.22 0.73
C ALA A 21 -11.38 5.42 1.38
N ALA A 22 -11.94 6.34 0.59
CA ALA A 22 -12.74 7.45 1.11
C ALA A 22 -14.00 6.97 1.83
N GLU A 23 -14.69 5.93 1.31
CA GLU A 23 -15.82 5.31 2.01
C GLU A 23 -15.38 4.63 3.32
N ALA A 24 -14.25 3.91 3.31
CA ALA A 24 -13.71 3.29 4.51
C ALA A 24 -13.31 4.34 5.56
N ALA A 25 -12.71 5.45 5.14
CA ALA A 25 -12.34 6.56 6.01
C ALA A 25 -13.56 7.20 6.69
N ARG A 26 -14.64 7.40 5.93
CA ARG A 26 -15.91 7.91 6.50
C ARG A 26 -16.56 6.92 7.45
N ALA A 27 -16.56 5.63 7.06
CA ALA A 27 -17.14 4.59 7.90
C ALA A 27 -16.42 4.43 9.24
N SER A 28 -15.09 4.69 9.30
CA SER A 28 -14.33 4.64 10.54
C SER A 28 -14.65 5.79 11.49
N GLY A 29 -15.08 6.95 10.98
CA GLY A 29 -15.25 8.17 11.77
C GLY A 29 -13.94 8.80 12.27
N GLU A 30 -12.80 8.17 12.02
CA GLU A 30 -11.48 8.65 12.45
C GLU A 30 -10.93 9.75 11.55
N HIS A 31 -11.39 9.79 10.29
CA HIS A 31 -10.88 10.69 9.27
C HIS A 31 -11.99 11.53 8.63
N HIS A 32 -11.66 12.79 8.36
CA HIS A 32 -12.44 13.68 7.50
C HIS A 32 -11.74 13.79 6.14
N VAL A 33 -12.38 13.28 5.08
CA VAL A 33 -11.83 13.36 3.72
C VAL A 33 -11.95 14.79 3.20
N VAL A 34 -10.83 15.50 3.13
CA VAL A 34 -10.74 16.89 2.63
C VAL A 34 -10.94 16.95 1.11
N GLY A 35 -10.41 15.97 0.38
CA GLY A 35 -10.50 15.89 -1.07
C GLY A 35 -9.51 14.91 -1.67
N PHE A 36 -9.45 14.93 -2.99
CA PHE A 36 -8.53 14.13 -3.79
C PHE A 36 -7.54 15.02 -4.52
N LEU A 37 -6.31 14.54 -4.73
CA LEU A 37 -5.34 15.11 -5.66
C LEU A 37 -5.15 14.16 -6.82
N ASP A 38 -5.23 14.65 -8.05
CA ASP A 38 -4.99 13.83 -9.25
C ASP A 38 -4.33 14.70 -10.33
N ASP A 39 -3.31 14.16 -10.98
CA ASP A 39 -2.57 14.88 -12.02
C ASP A 39 -3.36 15.02 -13.34
N ASN A 40 -4.52 14.38 -13.46
CA ASN A 40 -5.39 14.53 -14.62
C ASN A 40 -6.25 15.82 -14.49
N PRO A 41 -5.97 16.89 -15.27
CA PRO A 41 -6.69 18.15 -15.17
C PRO A 41 -8.19 18.02 -15.49
N ALA A 42 -8.58 17.01 -16.26
CA ALA A 42 -9.98 16.77 -16.60
C ALA A 42 -10.85 16.39 -15.38
N LEU A 43 -10.21 15.99 -14.27
CA LEU A 43 -10.91 15.64 -13.03
C LEU A 43 -11.00 16.81 -12.05
N TRP A 44 -10.27 17.90 -12.25
CA TRP A 44 -10.20 18.99 -11.27
C TRP A 44 -11.57 19.66 -11.07
N GLY A 45 -11.95 19.84 -9.81
CA GLY A 45 -13.25 20.35 -9.41
C GLY A 45 -14.38 19.32 -9.47
N ALA A 46 -14.16 18.15 -10.06
CA ALA A 46 -15.17 17.11 -10.15
C ALA A 46 -15.52 16.55 -8.76
N PRO A 47 -16.80 16.33 -8.45
CA PRO A 47 -17.22 15.62 -7.25
C PRO A 47 -16.96 14.12 -7.43
N ILE A 48 -16.09 13.55 -6.61
CA ILE A 48 -15.75 12.12 -6.63
C ILE A 48 -15.81 11.59 -5.20
N GLY A 49 -16.44 10.44 -5.00
CA GLY A 49 -16.45 9.76 -3.70
C GLY A 49 -16.86 10.67 -2.53
N GLY A 50 -17.83 11.56 -2.72
CA GLY A 50 -18.31 12.47 -1.67
C GLY A 50 -17.39 13.63 -1.29
N ALA A 51 -16.32 13.89 -2.07
CA ALA A 51 -15.43 15.03 -1.96
C ALA A 51 -15.05 15.55 -3.35
N GLN A 52 -14.22 16.60 -3.46
CA GLN A 52 -13.79 17.14 -4.74
C GLN A 52 -12.34 16.76 -5.07
N VAL A 53 -12.01 16.70 -6.37
CA VAL A 53 -10.64 16.70 -6.84
C VAL A 53 -10.10 18.15 -6.80
N LEU A 54 -9.17 18.40 -5.90
CA LEU A 54 -8.70 19.75 -5.55
C LEU A 54 -7.62 20.30 -6.50
N GLY A 55 -7.07 19.45 -7.36
CA GLY A 55 -6.00 19.77 -8.31
C GLY A 55 -4.95 18.68 -8.39
N GLY A 56 -3.79 18.99 -8.96
CA GLY A 56 -2.64 18.11 -9.08
C GLY A 56 -1.87 17.92 -7.76
N LEU A 57 -0.80 17.12 -7.86
CA LEU A 57 -0.01 16.72 -6.68
C LEU A 57 0.60 17.91 -5.94
N GLU A 58 0.94 18.98 -6.64
CA GLU A 58 1.51 20.22 -6.06
C GLU A 58 0.62 20.88 -5.01
N ARG A 59 -0.70 20.64 -5.08
CA ARG A 59 -1.67 21.15 -4.11
C ARG A 59 -1.47 20.60 -2.70
N VAL A 60 -0.70 19.52 -2.53
CA VAL A 60 -0.39 18.95 -1.21
C VAL A 60 0.19 20.01 -0.25
N ALA A 61 0.93 20.99 -0.76
CA ALA A 61 1.52 22.07 0.02
C ALA A 61 0.48 22.99 0.70
N HIS A 62 -0.74 23.09 0.13
CA HIS A 62 -1.82 23.89 0.70
C HIS A 62 -2.52 23.21 1.90
N TYR A 63 -2.21 21.94 2.15
CA TYR A 63 -2.83 21.11 3.19
C TYR A 63 -1.80 20.55 4.18
N PRO A 64 -0.98 21.40 4.84
CA PRO A 64 0.13 20.93 5.68
C PRO A 64 -0.30 20.08 6.89
N ARG A 65 -1.55 20.24 7.34
CA ARG A 65 -2.10 19.48 8.48
C ARG A 65 -2.83 18.21 8.09
N ALA A 66 -3.14 18.00 6.81
CA ALA A 66 -3.83 16.81 6.37
C ALA A 66 -2.87 15.62 6.35
N ARG A 67 -3.33 14.47 6.83
CA ARG A 67 -2.67 13.20 6.59
C ARG A 67 -2.89 12.77 5.15
N LEU A 68 -2.03 11.92 4.64
CA LEU A 68 -2.04 11.46 3.26
C LEU A 68 -2.31 9.97 3.16
N LEU A 69 -3.08 9.58 2.13
CA LEU A 69 -3.23 8.21 1.69
C LEU A 69 -3.01 8.13 0.17
N LEU A 70 -2.22 7.15 -0.30
CA LEU A 70 -2.00 6.93 -1.72
C LEU A 70 -3.11 6.04 -2.29
N GLY A 71 -3.93 6.56 -3.20
CA GLY A 71 -5.14 5.96 -3.74
C GLY A 71 -5.02 5.04 -4.95
N PRO A 72 -3.91 4.97 -5.72
CA PRO A 72 -3.81 4.02 -6.83
C PRO A 72 -3.83 2.57 -6.40
N GLY A 73 -4.58 1.72 -7.13
CA GLY A 73 -4.68 0.28 -6.84
C GLY A 73 -3.39 -0.50 -7.09
N ARG A 74 -2.52 -0.04 -7.98
CA ARG A 74 -1.23 -0.67 -8.29
C ARG A 74 -0.13 -0.19 -7.36
N GLY A 75 0.58 -1.13 -6.70
CA GLY A 75 1.70 -0.81 -5.81
C GLY A 75 2.79 0.04 -6.47
N ARG A 76 3.11 -0.26 -7.75
CA ARG A 76 4.05 0.54 -8.54
C ARG A 76 3.66 2.02 -8.62
N SER A 77 2.39 2.32 -8.83
CA SER A 77 1.91 3.71 -8.88
C SER A 77 2.00 4.39 -7.50
N ARG A 78 1.72 3.65 -6.42
CA ARG A 78 1.89 4.17 -5.06
C ARG A 78 3.36 4.47 -4.76
N ALA A 79 4.27 3.58 -5.14
CA ALA A 79 5.71 3.79 -4.96
C ALA A 79 6.22 5.04 -5.72
N VAL A 80 5.80 5.23 -6.97
CA VAL A 80 6.12 6.44 -7.76
C VAL A 80 5.59 7.70 -7.09
N LEU A 81 4.34 7.71 -6.65
CA LEU A 81 3.75 8.87 -5.98
C LEU A 81 4.43 9.16 -4.64
N ARG A 82 4.77 8.12 -3.86
CA ARG A 82 5.50 8.27 -2.61
C ARG A 82 6.86 8.96 -2.83
N HIS A 83 7.58 8.53 -3.86
CA HIS A 83 8.87 9.11 -4.21
C HIS A 83 8.73 10.59 -4.65
N ARG A 84 7.78 10.91 -5.53
CA ARG A 84 7.51 12.29 -5.96
C ARG A 84 7.15 13.22 -4.79
N LEU A 85 6.36 12.73 -3.84
CA LEU A 85 6.01 13.47 -2.63
C LEU A 85 7.24 13.68 -1.73
N GLU A 86 8.14 12.70 -1.65
CA GLU A 86 9.40 12.82 -0.93
C GLU A 86 10.32 13.88 -1.53
N GLU A 87 10.44 13.94 -2.87
CA GLU A 87 11.15 14.99 -3.59
C GLU A 87 10.56 16.40 -3.31
N MET A 88 9.26 16.46 -3.02
CA MET A 88 8.58 17.69 -2.59
C MET A 88 8.72 17.98 -1.08
N GLY A 89 9.54 17.22 -0.34
CA GLY A 89 9.76 17.38 1.10
C GLY A 89 8.67 16.80 1.99
N ILE A 90 7.78 15.95 1.48
CA ILE A 90 6.73 15.29 2.27
C ILE A 90 7.31 14.05 2.97
N GLY A 91 7.46 14.13 4.27
CA GLY A 91 8.01 13.07 5.11
C GLY A 91 7.07 11.89 5.36
N ALA A 92 7.62 10.81 5.91
CA ALA A 92 6.88 9.59 6.23
C ALA A 92 5.81 9.82 7.31
N ASP A 93 6.01 10.77 8.19
CA ASP A 93 5.08 11.18 9.25
C ASP A 93 3.74 11.72 8.73
N ARG A 94 3.68 12.13 7.46
CA ARG A 94 2.46 12.64 6.83
C ARG A 94 1.45 11.56 6.48
N TYR A 95 1.84 10.29 6.41
CA TYR A 95 0.92 9.21 6.00
C TYR A 95 0.15 8.63 7.18
N THR A 96 -1.08 8.20 6.90
CA THR A 96 -1.94 7.49 7.85
C THR A 96 -2.57 6.29 7.18
N SER A 97 -2.86 5.26 7.97
CA SER A 97 -3.61 4.10 7.50
C SER A 97 -5.11 4.35 7.63
N VAL A 98 -5.88 3.77 6.73
CA VAL A 98 -7.34 3.76 6.76
C VAL A 98 -7.81 2.32 6.92
N ILE A 99 -8.48 2.03 8.04
CA ILE A 99 -8.98 0.69 8.36
C ILE A 99 -10.50 0.78 8.49
N HIS A 100 -11.20 0.02 7.65
CA HIS A 100 -12.66 -0.05 7.71
C HIS A 100 -13.11 -0.72 9.03
N PRO A 101 -14.15 -0.24 9.73
CA PRO A 101 -14.56 -0.78 11.04
C PRO A 101 -15.01 -2.24 11.03
N ARG A 102 -15.32 -2.80 9.85
CA ARG A 102 -15.61 -4.24 9.69
C ARG A 102 -14.38 -5.08 9.38
N THR A 103 -13.17 -4.55 9.59
CA THR A 103 -11.90 -5.26 9.46
C THR A 103 -11.52 -5.82 10.82
N VAL A 104 -11.06 -7.07 10.87
CA VAL A 104 -10.55 -7.69 12.11
C VAL A 104 -9.03 -7.56 12.14
N VAL A 105 -8.51 -6.79 13.09
CA VAL A 105 -7.06 -6.61 13.33
C VAL A 105 -6.77 -6.89 14.80
N PRO A 106 -6.33 -8.11 15.14
CA PRO A 106 -5.95 -8.45 16.50
C PRO A 106 -4.75 -7.64 17.00
N PRO A 107 -4.58 -7.48 18.33
CA PRO A 107 -3.46 -6.73 18.91
C PRO A 107 -2.06 -7.29 18.59
N SER A 108 -1.95 -8.57 18.23
CA SER A 108 -0.69 -9.18 17.78
C SER A 108 -0.32 -8.80 16.35
N CYS A 109 -1.22 -8.17 15.59
CA CYS A 109 -1.00 -7.77 14.22
C CYS A 109 -0.56 -6.32 14.12
N SER A 110 0.20 -5.99 13.07
CA SER A 110 0.65 -4.63 12.79
C SER A 110 0.29 -4.18 11.37
N VAL A 111 -0.04 -2.90 11.22
CA VAL A 111 -0.36 -2.27 9.93
C VAL A 111 0.47 -1.01 9.76
N GLY A 112 1.31 -1.00 8.73
CA GLY A 112 2.20 0.12 8.40
C GLY A 112 1.46 1.33 7.84
N ALA A 113 2.05 2.51 8.04
CA ALA A 113 1.48 3.80 7.64
C ALA A 113 1.17 3.87 6.13
N GLY A 114 0.12 4.57 5.76
CA GLY A 114 -0.32 4.72 4.37
C GLY A 114 -1.03 3.51 3.79
N SER A 115 -1.31 2.48 4.60
CA SER A 115 -2.02 1.28 4.15
C SER A 115 -3.53 1.43 4.28
N VAL A 116 -4.28 0.75 3.42
CA VAL A 116 -5.73 0.71 3.46
C VAL A 116 -6.22 -0.73 3.57
N LEU A 117 -7.06 -1.01 4.56
CA LEU A 117 -7.74 -2.29 4.77
C LEU A 117 -9.25 -2.05 4.63
N LEU A 118 -9.85 -2.67 3.62
CA LEU A 118 -11.27 -2.49 3.31
C LEU A 118 -12.17 -3.48 4.06
N ALA A 119 -13.47 -3.32 3.89
CA ALA A 119 -14.47 -4.08 4.65
C ALA A 119 -14.29 -5.61 4.56
N GLY A 120 -14.41 -6.29 5.69
CA GLY A 120 -14.36 -7.76 5.77
C GLY A 120 -12.97 -8.37 5.65
N VAL A 121 -11.91 -7.56 5.65
CA VAL A 121 -10.53 -8.05 5.76
C VAL A 121 -10.34 -8.69 7.14
N VAL A 122 -9.69 -9.85 7.17
CA VAL A 122 -9.38 -10.57 8.42
C VAL A 122 -7.88 -10.83 8.51
N LEU A 123 -7.24 -10.29 9.54
CA LEU A 123 -5.93 -10.71 10.00
C LEU A 123 -6.14 -11.65 11.18
N THR A 124 -5.46 -12.82 11.22
CA THR A 124 -5.74 -13.78 12.30
C THR A 124 -4.83 -13.62 13.52
N ALA A 125 -3.54 -13.90 13.41
CA ALA A 125 -2.58 -13.75 14.50
C ALA A 125 -1.18 -13.45 13.94
N ASP A 126 -0.45 -12.54 14.59
CA ASP A 126 0.96 -12.22 14.29
C ASP A 126 1.20 -11.81 12.82
N VAL A 127 0.19 -11.20 12.19
CA VAL A 127 0.28 -10.72 10.81
C VAL A 127 0.97 -9.36 10.78
N THR A 128 1.93 -9.21 9.88
CA THR A 128 2.59 -7.94 9.62
C THR A 128 2.21 -7.42 8.22
N VAL A 129 1.61 -6.24 8.18
CA VAL A 129 1.31 -5.50 6.95
C VAL A 129 2.22 -4.28 6.88
N GLY A 130 3.00 -4.16 5.82
CA GLY A 130 3.93 -3.05 5.56
C GLY A 130 3.26 -1.72 5.26
N GLN A 131 4.04 -0.77 4.73
CA GLN A 131 3.58 0.57 4.39
C GLN A 131 2.95 0.61 3.00
N HIS A 132 1.98 1.51 2.84
CA HIS A 132 1.32 1.74 1.55
C HIS A 132 0.76 0.47 0.90
N VAL A 133 0.31 -0.48 1.71
CA VAL A 133 -0.34 -1.72 1.27
C VAL A 133 -1.82 -1.47 1.03
N ALA A 134 -2.39 -2.08 0.00
CA ALA A 134 -3.84 -2.08 -0.22
C ALA A 134 -4.38 -3.49 -0.04
N VAL A 135 -5.27 -3.68 0.94
CA VAL A 135 -5.96 -4.95 1.17
C VAL A 135 -7.45 -4.73 0.90
N MET A 136 -7.93 -5.36 -0.17
CA MET A 136 -9.29 -5.17 -0.67
C MET A 136 -10.30 -6.07 0.07
N PRO A 137 -11.61 -5.87 -0.12
CA PRO A 137 -12.64 -6.51 0.70
C PRO A 137 -12.53 -8.04 0.77
N ASN A 138 -12.82 -8.57 1.96
CA ASN A 138 -12.92 -10.01 2.24
C ASN A 138 -11.60 -10.80 2.03
N ALA A 139 -10.45 -10.14 1.97
CA ALA A 139 -9.17 -10.85 1.99
C ALA A 139 -8.89 -11.42 3.38
N VAL A 140 -8.29 -12.61 3.43
CA VAL A 140 -7.93 -13.32 4.68
C VAL A 140 -6.43 -13.56 4.70
N LEU A 141 -5.77 -13.07 5.74
CA LEU A 141 -4.37 -13.27 6.04
C LEU A 141 -4.26 -14.12 7.30
N ALA A 142 -3.84 -15.39 7.13
CA ALA A 142 -3.69 -16.32 8.24
C ALA A 142 -2.49 -15.96 9.13
N HIS A 143 -2.23 -16.77 10.14
CA HIS A 143 -1.17 -16.51 11.13
C HIS A 143 0.22 -16.40 10.50
N ASP A 144 1.07 -15.56 11.08
CA ASP A 144 2.47 -15.35 10.69
C ASP A 144 2.66 -14.83 9.25
N VAL A 145 1.60 -14.34 8.60
CA VAL A 145 1.71 -13.75 7.26
C VAL A 145 2.46 -12.42 7.32
N VAL A 146 3.42 -12.25 6.41
CA VAL A 146 4.14 -11.00 6.22
C VAL A 146 3.85 -10.45 4.83
N VAL A 147 3.27 -9.25 4.78
CA VAL A 147 3.01 -8.49 3.55
C VAL A 147 3.91 -7.26 3.55
N GLU A 148 4.88 -7.21 2.65
CA GLU A 148 5.82 -6.10 2.55
C GLU A 148 5.19 -4.86 1.89
N ASP A 149 5.95 -3.75 1.79
CA ASP A 149 5.47 -2.46 1.32
C ASP A 149 4.90 -2.49 -0.11
N TYR A 150 3.94 -1.61 -0.38
CA TYR A 150 3.32 -1.41 -1.69
C TYR A 150 2.60 -2.62 -2.28
N VAL A 151 2.42 -3.70 -1.54
CA VAL A 151 1.67 -4.87 -2.01
C VAL A 151 0.21 -4.51 -2.23
N SER A 152 -0.40 -5.10 -3.28
CA SER A 152 -1.84 -5.02 -3.53
C SER A 152 -2.44 -6.42 -3.38
N VAL A 153 -3.23 -6.61 -2.33
CA VAL A 153 -4.00 -7.81 -2.05
C VAL A 153 -5.43 -7.54 -2.50
N CYS A 154 -5.83 -8.10 -3.66
CA CYS A 154 -7.16 -7.87 -4.20
C CYS A 154 -8.25 -8.59 -3.40
N ALA A 155 -9.52 -8.33 -3.77
CA ALA A 155 -10.68 -8.86 -3.05
C ALA A 155 -10.67 -10.39 -2.97
N ALA A 156 -11.05 -10.90 -1.80
CA ALA A 156 -11.18 -12.33 -1.49
C ALA A 156 -9.90 -13.17 -1.71
N VAL A 157 -8.72 -12.54 -1.68
CA VAL A 157 -7.44 -13.26 -1.65
C VAL A 157 -7.30 -13.97 -0.31
N THR A 158 -6.80 -15.21 -0.33
CA THR A 158 -6.51 -15.98 0.87
C THR A 158 -5.02 -16.31 0.95
N LEU A 159 -4.35 -15.87 2.01
CA LEU A 159 -2.98 -16.22 2.33
C LEU A 159 -2.98 -17.19 3.51
N ALA A 160 -2.50 -18.40 3.29
CA ALA A 160 -2.35 -19.40 4.34
C ALA A 160 -1.20 -19.03 5.31
N GLY A 161 -1.05 -19.76 6.40
CA GLY A 161 -0.10 -19.44 7.44
C GLY A 161 1.35 -19.32 6.96
N SER A 162 2.09 -18.39 7.54
CA SER A 162 3.52 -18.15 7.26
C SER A 162 3.84 -17.79 5.80
N VAL A 163 2.87 -17.31 5.02
CA VAL A 163 3.12 -16.78 3.67
C VAL A 163 3.83 -15.44 3.75
N ARG A 164 4.85 -15.25 2.90
CA ARG A 164 5.54 -13.98 2.72
C ARG A 164 5.23 -13.39 1.35
N VAL A 165 4.65 -12.21 1.30
CA VAL A 165 4.42 -11.45 0.06
C VAL A 165 5.39 -10.28 0.02
N ARG A 166 6.34 -10.32 -0.93
CA ARG A 166 7.41 -9.33 -1.03
C ARG A 166 6.93 -8.04 -1.70
N ALA A 167 7.72 -6.98 -1.52
CA ALA A 167 7.35 -5.62 -1.87
C ALA A 167 6.78 -5.46 -3.29
N GLY A 168 5.71 -4.68 -3.41
CA GLY A 168 5.10 -4.33 -4.69
C GLY A 168 4.37 -5.44 -5.43
N ALA A 169 4.30 -6.65 -4.89
CA ALA A 169 3.58 -7.75 -5.50
C ALA A 169 2.07 -7.45 -5.63
N TYR A 170 1.44 -8.01 -6.65
CA TYR A 170 0.02 -7.86 -6.93
C TYR A 170 -0.66 -9.21 -6.92
N LEU A 171 -1.58 -9.40 -6.02
CA LEU A 171 -2.36 -10.62 -5.85
C LEU A 171 -3.76 -10.40 -6.41
N GLY A 172 -4.07 -11.04 -7.53
CA GLY A 172 -5.36 -10.93 -8.21
C GLY A 172 -6.51 -11.49 -7.37
N GLN A 173 -7.72 -11.01 -7.65
CA GLN A 173 -8.95 -11.39 -6.93
C GLN A 173 -9.12 -12.91 -6.83
N ASN A 174 -9.58 -13.41 -5.69
CA ASN A 174 -9.83 -14.83 -5.40
C ASN A 174 -8.60 -15.73 -5.58
N CYS A 175 -7.37 -15.22 -5.66
CA CYS A 175 -6.23 -16.14 -5.64
C CYS A 175 -5.98 -16.65 -4.22
N ALA A 176 -5.44 -17.87 -4.14
CA ALA A 176 -5.06 -18.50 -2.88
C ALA A 176 -3.57 -18.87 -2.91
N VAL A 177 -2.87 -18.65 -1.81
CA VAL A 177 -1.47 -18.99 -1.65
C VAL A 177 -1.32 -19.98 -0.52
N ARG A 178 -0.71 -21.15 -0.81
CA ARG A 178 -0.45 -22.22 0.16
C ARG A 178 0.53 -21.75 1.23
N GLU A 179 0.44 -22.37 2.42
CA GLU A 179 1.26 -22.07 3.60
C GLU A 179 2.79 -22.14 3.33
N GLY A 180 3.53 -21.29 4.04
CA GLY A 180 4.99 -21.24 4.04
C GLY A 180 5.64 -20.77 2.73
N LEU A 181 4.85 -20.32 1.75
CA LEU A 181 5.38 -19.88 0.46
C LEU A 181 5.78 -18.41 0.45
N THR A 182 6.70 -18.09 -0.44
CA THR A 182 7.06 -16.71 -0.76
C THR A 182 6.53 -16.34 -2.14
N VAL A 183 5.86 -15.19 -2.22
CA VAL A 183 5.49 -14.50 -3.47
C VAL A 183 6.50 -13.37 -3.68
N GLY A 184 7.26 -13.45 -4.76
CA GLY A 184 8.39 -12.57 -5.07
C GLY A 184 8.00 -11.10 -5.25
N ALA A 185 8.99 -10.21 -5.09
CA ALA A 185 8.80 -8.77 -5.22
C ALA A 185 8.38 -8.39 -6.65
N TRP A 186 7.42 -7.46 -6.76
CA TRP A 186 6.90 -6.95 -8.05
C TRP A 186 6.32 -8.03 -8.97
N SER A 187 6.05 -9.22 -8.42
CA SER A 187 5.36 -10.29 -9.15
C SER A 187 3.86 -10.02 -9.25
N MET A 188 3.21 -10.76 -10.14
CA MET A 188 1.77 -10.69 -10.35
C MET A 188 1.16 -12.08 -10.28
N ILE A 189 0.17 -12.26 -9.44
CA ILE A 189 -0.67 -13.47 -9.40
C ILE A 189 -1.99 -13.14 -10.07
N GLY A 190 -2.36 -13.95 -11.08
CA GLY A 190 -3.64 -13.82 -11.79
C GLY A 190 -4.83 -14.10 -10.89
N MET A 191 -6.01 -13.55 -11.25
CA MET A 191 -7.26 -13.82 -10.52
C MET A 191 -7.58 -15.32 -10.51
N GLY A 192 -8.11 -15.81 -9.39
CA GLY A 192 -8.50 -17.21 -9.21
C GLY A 192 -7.36 -18.24 -9.21
N ALA A 193 -6.10 -17.78 -9.19
CA ALA A 193 -4.96 -18.69 -9.20
C ALA A 193 -4.78 -19.44 -7.88
N ALA A 194 -4.35 -20.70 -7.94
CA ALA A 194 -3.94 -21.49 -6.78
C ALA A 194 -2.41 -21.63 -6.78
N VAL A 195 -1.74 -20.84 -5.95
CA VAL A 195 -0.27 -20.82 -5.82
C VAL A 195 0.15 -21.92 -4.86
N VAL A 196 0.80 -22.95 -5.38
CA VAL A 196 1.24 -24.14 -4.64
C VAL A 196 2.76 -24.32 -4.62
N SER A 197 3.49 -23.38 -5.21
CA SER A 197 4.97 -23.31 -5.20
C SER A 197 5.41 -21.87 -5.09
N GLY A 198 6.68 -21.64 -4.67
CA GLY A 198 7.23 -20.30 -4.55
C GLY A 198 7.25 -19.55 -5.89
N VAL A 199 6.98 -18.25 -5.85
CA VAL A 199 6.98 -17.35 -7.00
C VAL A 199 8.21 -16.47 -6.94
N GLY A 200 8.94 -16.38 -8.05
CA GLY A 200 10.13 -15.52 -8.17
C GLY A 200 9.80 -14.04 -8.27
N ASP A 201 10.83 -13.20 -8.12
CA ASP A 201 10.70 -11.75 -8.27
C ASP A 201 10.38 -11.38 -9.72
N SER A 202 9.48 -10.41 -9.90
CA SER A 202 9.10 -9.89 -11.23
C SER A 202 8.58 -10.97 -12.19
N GLU A 203 7.77 -11.87 -11.69
CA GLU A 203 7.13 -12.94 -12.48
C GLU A 203 5.61 -12.76 -12.50
N ILE A 204 4.96 -13.24 -13.58
CA ILE A 204 3.50 -13.33 -13.71
C ILE A 204 3.11 -14.79 -13.69
N TRP A 205 2.28 -15.16 -12.71
CA TRP A 205 1.78 -16.51 -12.52
C TRP A 205 0.25 -16.54 -12.57
N ALA A 206 -0.35 -17.55 -13.17
CA ALA A 206 -1.81 -17.73 -13.19
C ALA A 206 -2.19 -19.20 -13.35
N GLY A 207 -3.47 -19.52 -13.09
CA GLY A 207 -4.05 -20.84 -13.28
C GLY A 207 -4.18 -21.65 -11.99
N VAL A 208 -4.70 -22.90 -12.12
CA VAL A 208 -4.94 -23.88 -11.05
C VAL A 208 -4.41 -25.23 -11.50
N PRO A 209 -3.23 -25.67 -11.00
CA PRO A 209 -2.30 -24.92 -10.18
C PRO A 209 -1.69 -23.73 -10.95
N ALA A 210 -1.23 -22.70 -10.23
CA ALA A 210 -0.59 -21.55 -10.85
C ALA A 210 0.75 -21.95 -11.50
N GLN A 211 0.98 -21.41 -12.69
CA GLN A 211 2.20 -21.62 -13.48
C GLN A 211 2.78 -20.29 -13.91
N LEU A 212 4.10 -20.25 -14.09
CA LEU A 212 4.80 -19.10 -14.65
C LEU A 212 4.34 -18.85 -16.10
N LEU A 213 3.84 -17.64 -16.37
CA LEU A 213 3.43 -17.24 -17.73
C LEU A 213 4.52 -16.45 -18.42
N ARG A 214 5.10 -15.44 -17.76
CA ARG A 214 6.13 -14.56 -18.31
C ARG A 214 6.71 -13.65 -17.23
N PRO A 215 7.81 -12.92 -17.48
CA PRO A 215 8.28 -11.86 -16.60
C PRO A 215 7.24 -10.74 -16.40
N SER A 216 7.22 -10.15 -15.24
CA SER A 216 6.47 -8.93 -14.91
C SER A 216 7.32 -7.68 -15.13
N VAL A 217 6.69 -6.52 -15.07
CA VAL A 217 7.41 -5.25 -14.98
C VAL A 217 7.96 -5.12 -13.55
N GLY A 218 9.27 -5.10 -13.40
CA GLY A 218 9.97 -4.94 -12.12
C GLY A 218 9.64 -3.63 -11.38
N PRO A 219 10.42 -3.28 -10.35
CA PRO A 219 10.22 -2.07 -9.56
C PRO A 219 10.18 -0.83 -10.45
N PRO A 220 9.48 0.25 -10.02
CA PRO A 220 9.55 1.51 -10.75
C PRO A 220 11.00 2.01 -10.77
N PRO A 221 11.43 2.69 -11.85
CA PRO A 221 12.69 3.39 -11.81
C PRO A 221 12.60 4.42 -10.69
N VAL A 222 13.43 4.26 -9.67
CA VAL A 222 13.66 5.30 -8.67
C VAL A 222 14.79 6.13 -9.24
N PRO A 223 14.63 7.46 -9.47
CA PRO A 223 15.75 8.31 -9.81
C PRO A 223 16.79 8.15 -8.71
N THR A 224 18.01 7.76 -9.08
CA THR A 224 19.12 7.77 -8.14
C THR A 224 19.42 9.23 -7.82
N GLY A 225 18.95 9.70 -6.67
CA GLY A 225 19.42 10.97 -6.12
C GLY A 225 20.95 10.94 -5.99
N PRO A 226 21.62 12.10 -5.94
CA PRO A 226 23.07 12.15 -5.84
C PRO A 226 23.49 11.27 -4.65
N SER A 227 24.26 10.23 -4.95
CA SER A 227 24.87 9.33 -3.96
C SER A 227 25.57 10.18 -2.90
N GLY A 228 25.01 10.23 -1.69
CA GLY A 228 25.68 10.85 -0.56
C GLY A 228 27.03 10.18 -0.40
N ALA A 229 28.08 10.87 -0.83
CA ALA A 229 29.45 10.44 -0.64
C ALA A 229 29.66 10.19 0.86
N ALA A 230 29.79 8.94 1.23
CA ALA A 230 30.18 8.55 2.58
C ALA A 230 31.57 9.14 2.83
N THR A 231 31.62 10.22 3.61
CA THR A 231 32.85 10.81 4.13
C THR A 231 33.46 9.78 5.06
N ARG A 232 34.40 9.00 4.53
CA ARG A 232 35.30 8.17 5.35
C ARG A 232 36.20 9.11 6.12
N THR A 233 35.80 9.46 7.33
CA THR A 233 36.72 10.07 8.29
C THR A 233 37.72 9.04 8.73
N GLY A 234 38.93 9.12 8.15
CA GLY A 234 40.06 8.32 8.55
C GLY A 234 40.51 8.71 9.95
N LEU A 235 40.34 7.81 10.93
CA LEU A 235 41.07 7.89 12.19
C LEU A 235 42.48 7.35 11.96
N ALA A 236 43.41 8.27 11.83
CA ALA A 236 44.84 7.97 11.93
C ALA A 236 45.14 7.46 13.34
N ARG A 237 45.56 6.23 13.47
CA ARG A 237 46.24 5.70 14.67
C ARG A 237 47.68 6.17 14.64
N SER A 238 48.01 7.16 15.49
CA SER A 238 49.40 7.44 15.84
C SER A 238 49.86 6.39 16.85
N GLY A 239 50.95 5.69 16.50
CA GLY A 239 51.62 4.77 17.39
C GLY A 239 52.42 5.49 18.50
N ARG A 240 52.49 4.87 19.61
CA ARG A 240 53.70 4.58 20.45
C ARG A 240 53.33 3.50 21.43
#